data_13b724de62f389d26508a23cef0222dc
#
_entry.id   13b724de62f389d26508a23cef0222dc
#
_cell.length_a   1.000
_cell.length_b   1.000
_cell.length_c   1.000
_cell.angle_alpha   90.00
_cell.angle_beta   90.00
_cell.angle_gamma   90.00
#
_symmetry.space_group_name_H-M   'P 1'
#
loop_
_entity.id
_entity.type
_entity.pdbx_description
1 polymer ?
#
loop_
_entity_poly.entity_id
_entity_poly.type
_entity_poly.pdbx_seq_one_letter_code
_entity_poly.pdbx_strand_id
1 'polypeptide(L)'
;LQKLIRNYEAGVGKAVVFLMFVLLLAMTGLALKVTNREAPSINMQREIRGIGVSTPAQFKVHDLRYRIKSVEVEVHQGDRTFQVPVESSAWAVRTPKWWKFWSRHFESSATFLVSVGRKEIPDLKEGSATLIVTATNNSWGRFFRGGRSQLIKDLPVRFVPPTAEVLTAQHYINQGGCDMALFKVSQGTVESGVQVGNYFFPSWPVKDSDPTTRMCIFAFPYDVDPTTPAR
;
A
#
# COMPACT_ATOMS: atom_id res chain seq x y z
N LEU A 1 -18.57 48.69 -55.89
CA LEU A 1 -17.26 48.37 -55.35
C LEU A 1 -17.25 48.51 -53.83
N GLN A 2 -17.68 49.62 -53.21
CA GLN A 2 -17.71 49.86 -51.78
C GLN A 2 -18.56 48.83 -51.00
N LYS A 3 -19.68 48.35 -51.50
CA LYS A 3 -20.53 47.33 -50.88
C LYS A 3 -19.88 45.95 -50.88
N LEU A 4 -19.12 45.62 -51.89
CA LEU A 4 -18.36 44.36 -51.99
C LEU A 4 -17.19 44.32 -51.00
N ILE A 5 -16.45 45.42 -50.87
CA ILE A 5 -15.33 45.53 -49.90
C ILE A 5 -15.86 45.43 -48.49
N ARG A 6 -16.96 46.11 -48.16
CA ARG A 6 -17.57 46.03 -46.78
C ARG A 6 -18.09 44.62 -46.42
N ASN A 7 -18.63 43.88 -47.41
CA ASN A 7 -19.08 42.51 -47.19
C ASN A 7 -17.89 41.55 -47.03
N TYR A 8 -16.78 41.80 -47.70
CA TYR A 8 -15.54 41.03 -47.57
C TYR A 8 -14.90 41.22 -46.18
N GLU A 9 -14.78 42.48 -45.74
CA GLU A 9 -14.27 42.82 -44.41
C GLU A 9 -15.16 42.24 -43.29
N ALA A 10 -16.49 42.26 -43.42
CA ALA A 10 -17.42 41.65 -42.48
C ALA A 10 -17.31 40.11 -42.46
N GLY A 11 -17.00 39.48 -43.61
CA GLY A 11 -16.77 38.04 -43.73
C GLY A 11 -15.47 37.61 -43.05
N VAL A 12 -14.39 38.37 -43.30
CA VAL A 12 -13.08 38.11 -42.66
C VAL A 12 -13.15 38.29 -41.13
N GLY A 13 -13.84 39.35 -40.68
CA GLY A 13 -14.05 39.56 -39.23
C GLY A 13 -14.77 38.41 -38.55
N LYS A 14 -15.82 37.87 -39.16
CA LYS A 14 -16.55 36.70 -38.67
C LYS A 14 -15.69 35.43 -38.64
N ALA A 15 -14.88 35.22 -39.67
CA ALA A 15 -13.96 34.09 -39.75
C ALA A 15 -12.87 34.15 -38.67
N VAL A 16 -12.32 35.32 -38.39
CA VAL A 16 -11.34 35.54 -37.32
C VAL A 16 -11.95 35.28 -35.95
N VAL A 17 -13.15 35.79 -35.68
CA VAL A 17 -13.87 35.57 -34.43
C VAL A 17 -14.18 34.08 -34.24
N PHE A 18 -14.59 33.38 -35.28
CA PHE A 18 -14.83 31.93 -35.24
C PHE A 18 -13.54 31.15 -34.96
N LEU A 19 -12.44 31.53 -35.61
CA LEU A 19 -11.13 30.91 -35.39
C LEU A 19 -10.64 31.11 -33.93
N MET A 20 -10.80 32.33 -33.41
CA MET A 20 -10.48 32.62 -32.00
C MET A 20 -11.34 31.81 -31.04
N PHE A 21 -12.62 31.61 -31.30
CA PHE A 21 -13.52 30.80 -30.50
C PHE A 21 -13.11 29.33 -30.53
N VAL A 22 -12.75 28.77 -31.68
CA VAL A 22 -12.24 27.39 -31.79
C VAL A 22 -10.93 27.25 -31.06
N LEU A 23 -10.03 28.20 -31.13
CA LEU A 23 -8.76 28.21 -30.44
C LEU A 23 -8.95 28.27 -28.91
N LEU A 24 -9.90 29.06 -28.42
CA LEU A 24 -10.26 29.16 -27.02
C LEU A 24 -10.87 27.85 -26.51
N LEU A 25 -11.75 27.19 -27.28
CA LEU A 25 -12.28 25.88 -26.95
C LEU A 25 -11.18 24.81 -26.93
N ALA A 26 -10.23 24.84 -27.84
CA ALA A 26 -9.09 23.95 -27.86
C ALA A 26 -8.17 24.17 -26.63
N MET A 27 -7.90 25.43 -26.29
CA MET A 27 -7.13 25.80 -25.09
C MET A 27 -7.82 25.37 -23.80
N THR A 28 -9.15 25.59 -23.67
CA THR A 28 -9.92 25.14 -22.50
C THR A 28 -9.95 23.61 -22.38
N GLY A 29 -10.14 22.90 -23.51
CA GLY A 29 -10.07 21.45 -23.55
C GLY A 29 -8.69 20.90 -23.16
N LEU A 30 -7.61 21.54 -23.60
CA LEU A 30 -6.25 21.21 -23.21
C LEU A 30 -6.01 21.50 -21.73
N ALA A 31 -6.47 22.66 -21.23
CA ALA A 31 -6.35 23.02 -19.82
C ALA A 31 -7.07 22.01 -18.91
N LEU A 32 -8.27 21.58 -19.27
CA LEU A 32 -9.03 20.56 -18.55
C LEU A 32 -8.28 19.20 -18.53
N LYS A 33 -7.67 18.79 -19.64
CA LYS A 33 -6.85 17.57 -19.70
C LYS A 33 -5.59 17.67 -18.84
N VAL A 34 -4.93 18.81 -18.84
CA VAL A 34 -3.71 19.04 -18.03
C VAL A 34 -4.02 19.14 -16.54
N THR A 35 -5.23 19.60 -16.19
CA THR A 35 -5.65 19.75 -14.79
C THR A 35 -6.19 18.43 -14.20
N ASN A 36 -6.58 17.47 -15.04
CA ASN A 36 -7.13 16.20 -14.58
C ASN A 36 -6.04 15.35 -13.90
N ARG A 37 -6.17 15.20 -12.57
CA ARG A 37 -5.19 14.54 -11.70
C ARG A 37 -5.59 13.09 -11.46
N GLU A 38 -5.51 12.27 -12.48
CA GLU A 38 -5.71 10.83 -12.29
C GLU A 38 -4.42 10.23 -11.71
N ALA A 39 -4.49 9.83 -10.44
CA ALA A 39 -3.37 9.23 -9.72
C ALA A 39 -3.60 7.72 -9.58
N PRO A 40 -2.54 6.89 -9.59
CA PRO A 40 -2.66 5.45 -9.35
C PRO A 40 -3.19 5.18 -7.94
N SER A 41 -3.90 4.08 -7.74
CA SER A 41 -4.31 3.61 -6.42
C SER A 41 -3.24 2.70 -5.82
N ILE A 42 -2.94 2.88 -4.53
CA ILE A 42 -1.99 2.06 -3.78
C ILE A 42 -2.77 1.33 -2.71
N ASN A 43 -2.75 0.00 -2.76
CA ASN A 43 -3.38 -0.85 -1.75
C ASN A 43 -2.33 -1.74 -1.09
N MET A 44 -2.28 -1.75 0.23
CA MET A 44 -1.46 -2.67 1.00
C MET A 44 -2.21 -4.01 1.11
N GLN A 45 -1.62 -5.09 0.58
CA GLN A 45 -2.26 -6.42 0.62
C GLN A 45 -2.15 -7.06 2.01
N ARG A 46 -1.04 -6.83 2.70
CA ARG A 46 -0.83 -7.30 4.08
C ARG A 46 -0.59 -6.10 4.98
N GLU A 47 -1.41 -5.97 6.00
CA GLU A 47 -1.26 -4.89 6.97
C GLU A 47 0.01 -5.10 7.82
N ILE A 48 0.92 -4.12 7.75
CA ILE A 48 2.11 -4.08 8.59
C ILE A 48 1.75 -3.33 9.86
N ARG A 49 2.02 -3.93 11.01
CA ARG A 49 1.76 -3.37 12.34
C ARG A 49 3.01 -2.83 13.03
N GLY A 50 4.19 -3.09 12.47
CA GLY A 50 5.48 -2.61 12.98
C GLY A 50 6.63 -3.00 12.07
N ILE A 51 7.78 -2.34 12.24
CA ILE A 51 9.02 -2.60 11.51
C ILE A 51 9.98 -3.32 12.46
N GLY A 52 10.39 -4.53 12.06
CA GLY A 52 11.35 -5.37 12.79
C GLY A 52 12.73 -5.38 12.14
N VAL A 53 13.43 -6.50 12.30
CA VAL A 53 14.75 -6.72 11.69
C VAL A 53 14.62 -6.81 10.16
N SER A 54 13.59 -7.50 9.65
CA SER A 54 13.23 -7.56 8.24
C SER A 54 11.73 -7.87 8.16
N THR A 55 10.95 -6.89 7.73
CA THR A 55 9.48 -6.99 7.66
C THR A 55 9.05 -6.94 6.20
N PRO A 56 8.51 -8.02 5.64
CA PRO A 56 8.03 -8.02 4.27
C PRO A 56 6.74 -7.22 4.16
N ALA A 57 6.74 -6.25 3.25
CA ALA A 57 5.62 -5.42 2.87
C ALA A 57 5.19 -5.74 1.45
N GLN A 58 3.90 -5.92 1.22
CA GLN A 58 3.36 -6.20 -0.10
C GLN A 58 2.35 -5.13 -0.47
N PHE A 59 2.63 -4.40 -1.56
CA PHE A 59 1.80 -3.34 -2.09
C PHE A 59 1.31 -3.71 -3.47
N LYS A 60 0.03 -3.49 -3.72
CA LYS A 60 -0.55 -3.56 -5.07
C LYS A 60 -0.84 -2.15 -5.55
N VAL A 61 -0.18 -1.75 -6.61
CA VAL A 61 -0.43 -0.48 -7.29
C VAL A 61 -1.27 -0.76 -8.53
N HIS A 62 -2.36 -0.03 -8.70
CA HIS A 62 -3.30 -0.22 -9.79
C HIS A 62 -3.64 1.12 -10.43
N ASP A 63 -3.65 1.16 -11.76
CA ASP A 63 -4.07 2.30 -12.56
C ASP A 63 -4.94 1.82 -13.71
N LEU A 64 -6.12 2.41 -13.86
CA LEU A 64 -7.11 2.02 -14.89
C LEU A 64 -6.84 2.63 -16.26
N ARG A 65 -6.05 3.70 -16.33
CA ARG A 65 -5.90 4.49 -17.55
C ARG A 65 -4.47 4.70 -18.02
N TYR A 66 -3.53 4.71 -17.09
CA TYR A 66 -2.14 5.07 -17.37
C TYR A 66 -1.19 3.97 -16.93
N ARG A 67 -0.02 3.95 -17.54
CA ARG A 67 1.07 3.05 -17.11
C ARG A 67 1.71 3.62 -15.85
N ILE A 68 1.97 2.77 -14.89
CA ILE A 68 2.75 3.11 -13.71
C ILE A 68 4.18 3.38 -14.18
N LYS A 69 4.75 4.53 -13.81
CA LYS A 69 6.08 4.99 -14.21
C LYS A 69 7.13 4.59 -13.17
N SER A 70 6.89 4.89 -11.91
CA SER A 70 7.79 4.57 -10.80
C SER A 70 7.00 4.28 -9.52
N VAL A 71 7.57 3.45 -8.67
CA VAL A 71 7.15 3.25 -7.30
C VAL A 71 8.37 3.42 -6.42
N GLU A 72 8.28 4.30 -5.46
CA GLU A 72 9.35 4.66 -4.53
C GLU A 72 8.86 4.38 -3.11
N VAL A 73 9.70 3.76 -2.31
CA VAL A 73 9.42 3.49 -0.91
C VAL A 73 10.46 4.17 -0.05
N GLU A 74 9.99 5.01 0.85
CA GLU A 74 10.83 5.80 1.76
C GLU A 74 10.41 5.51 3.20
N VAL A 75 11.39 5.48 4.08
CA VAL A 75 11.19 5.40 5.53
C VAL A 75 11.74 6.66 6.14
N HIS A 76 10.88 7.41 6.81
CA HIS A 76 11.24 8.64 7.51
C HIS A 76 11.34 8.37 9.01
N GLN A 77 12.45 8.71 9.61
CA GLN A 77 12.65 8.63 11.06
C GLN A 77 13.32 9.90 11.57
N GLY A 78 12.56 10.76 12.25
CA GLY A 78 13.01 12.10 12.60
C GLY A 78 13.38 12.91 11.35
N ASP A 79 14.59 13.45 11.31
CA ASP A 79 15.09 14.24 10.17
C ASP A 79 15.75 13.39 9.07
N ARG A 80 15.78 12.06 9.23
CA ARG A 80 16.44 11.16 8.28
C ARG A 80 15.42 10.49 7.36
N THR A 81 15.77 10.42 6.08
CA THR A 81 15.00 9.72 5.05
C THR A 81 15.84 8.61 4.46
N PHE A 82 15.30 7.41 4.45
CA PHE A 82 15.93 6.22 3.89
C PHE A 82 15.13 5.73 2.70
N GLN A 83 15.79 5.53 1.56
CA GLN A 83 15.18 4.90 0.39
C GLN A 83 15.36 3.39 0.46
N VAL A 84 14.26 2.66 0.25
CA VAL A 84 14.26 1.20 0.25
C VAL A 84 14.17 0.70 -1.19
N PRO A 85 15.07 -0.19 -1.62
CA PRO A 85 15.00 -0.78 -2.95
C PRO A 85 13.71 -1.57 -3.11
N VAL A 86 13.03 -1.36 -4.23
CA VAL A 86 11.77 -2.01 -4.54
C VAL A 86 12.02 -3.13 -5.54
N GLU A 87 11.78 -4.37 -5.13
CA GLU A 87 11.77 -5.50 -6.05
C GLU A 87 10.42 -5.57 -6.75
N SER A 88 10.41 -5.32 -8.06
CA SER A 88 9.19 -5.42 -8.84
C SER A 88 8.95 -6.86 -9.29
N SER A 89 7.91 -7.49 -8.77
CA SER A 89 7.37 -8.70 -9.41
C SER A 89 6.50 -8.27 -10.59
N ALA A 90 6.89 -8.73 -11.78
CA ALA A 90 6.18 -8.64 -13.07
C ALA A 90 5.09 -7.56 -13.22
N TRP A 91 5.38 -6.58 -14.07
CA TRP A 91 4.41 -5.59 -14.53
C TRP A 91 3.36 -6.26 -15.44
N ALA A 92 2.15 -6.45 -14.97
CA ALA A 92 1.05 -6.87 -15.81
C ALA A 92 0.47 -5.63 -16.53
N VAL A 93 0.92 -5.38 -17.75
CA VAL A 93 0.36 -4.34 -18.61
C VAL A 93 -0.63 -5.02 -19.57
N ARG A 94 -1.91 -4.76 -19.39
CA ARG A 94 -2.93 -5.19 -20.35
C ARG A 94 -2.98 -4.19 -21.49
N THR A 95 -2.39 -4.52 -22.62
CA THR A 95 -2.49 -3.70 -23.84
C THR A 95 -3.86 -3.89 -24.48
N PRO A 96 -4.57 -2.81 -24.86
CA PRO A 96 -5.82 -2.94 -25.58
C PRO A 96 -5.57 -3.58 -26.95
N LYS A 97 -6.54 -4.42 -27.41
CA LYS A 97 -6.50 -5.00 -28.75
C LYS A 97 -6.46 -3.88 -29.79
N TRP A 98 -5.71 -4.05 -30.88
CA TRP A 98 -5.41 -3.04 -31.91
C TRP A 98 -6.63 -2.33 -32.51
N TRP A 99 -7.82 -2.97 -32.56
CA TRP A 99 -9.06 -2.35 -33.08
C TRP A 99 -9.75 -1.40 -32.09
N LYS A 100 -9.31 -1.33 -30.82
CA LYS A 100 -9.81 -0.40 -29.80
C LYS A 100 -8.87 0.80 -29.60
N PHE A 101 -8.23 1.30 -30.69
CA PHE A 101 -7.30 2.43 -30.57
C PHE A 101 -7.98 3.73 -30.08
N TRP A 102 -9.29 3.85 -30.15
CA TRP A 102 -10.06 4.96 -29.57
C TRP A 102 -10.19 4.88 -28.06
N SER A 103 -10.17 3.69 -27.47
CA SER A 103 -10.21 3.50 -26.01
C SER A 103 -8.79 3.23 -25.50
N ARG A 104 -8.03 4.29 -25.25
CA ARG A 104 -6.69 4.22 -24.64
C ARG A 104 -6.80 3.92 -23.13
N HIS A 105 -7.47 2.84 -22.76
CA HIS A 105 -7.50 2.36 -21.39
C HIS A 105 -6.38 1.35 -21.23
N PHE A 106 -5.29 1.77 -20.60
CA PHE A 106 -4.22 0.87 -20.18
C PHE A 106 -4.49 0.51 -18.72
N GLU A 107 -4.99 -0.66 -18.49
CA GLU A 107 -5.03 -1.19 -17.12
C GLU A 107 -3.65 -1.68 -16.79
N SER A 108 -2.97 -1.06 -15.84
CA SER A 108 -1.71 -1.52 -15.33
C SER A 108 -1.84 -1.83 -13.85
N SER A 109 -1.48 -3.04 -13.47
CA SER A 109 -1.37 -3.42 -12.06
C SER A 109 -0.03 -4.09 -11.83
N ALA A 110 0.61 -3.74 -10.73
CA ALA A 110 1.86 -4.36 -10.31
C ALA A 110 1.83 -4.62 -8.82
N THR A 111 2.35 -5.76 -8.42
CA THR A 111 2.55 -6.11 -7.02
C THR A 111 4.02 -5.94 -6.70
N PHE A 112 4.31 -5.20 -5.66
CA PHE A 112 5.67 -4.91 -5.19
C PHE A 112 5.89 -5.59 -3.86
N LEU A 113 6.99 -6.28 -3.74
CA LEU A 113 7.46 -6.87 -2.50
C LEU A 113 8.66 -6.04 -2.03
N VAL A 114 8.55 -5.51 -0.82
CA VAL A 114 9.58 -4.67 -0.23
C VAL A 114 9.85 -5.19 1.17
N SER A 115 11.10 -5.43 1.49
CA SER A 115 11.51 -5.74 2.86
C SER A 115 11.96 -4.46 3.54
N VAL A 116 11.35 -4.14 4.67
CA VAL A 116 11.68 -2.94 5.46
C VAL A 116 12.16 -3.38 6.84
N GLY A 117 13.34 -2.94 7.24
CA GLY A 117 13.88 -3.29 8.54
C GLY A 117 15.34 -2.91 8.72
N ARG A 118 15.91 -3.31 9.87
CA ARG A 118 17.32 -3.02 10.20
C ARG A 118 18.30 -3.71 9.24
N LYS A 119 17.89 -4.82 8.61
CA LYS A 119 18.74 -5.52 7.65
C LYS A 119 18.95 -4.70 6.38
N GLU A 120 17.91 -4.02 5.90
CA GLU A 120 17.92 -3.18 4.70
C GLU A 120 18.39 -1.74 5.02
N ILE A 121 18.09 -1.28 6.25
CA ILE A 121 18.45 0.06 6.72
C ILE A 121 19.20 -0.09 8.06
N PRO A 122 20.54 -0.24 8.05
CA PRO A 122 21.33 -0.44 9.28
C PRO A 122 21.22 0.71 10.29
N ASP A 123 21.02 1.94 9.79
CA ASP A 123 20.94 3.16 10.60
C ASP A 123 19.56 3.41 11.23
N LEU A 124 18.59 2.52 10.98
CA LEU A 124 17.25 2.60 11.57
C LEU A 124 17.34 2.35 13.08
N LYS A 125 16.72 3.22 13.88
CA LYS A 125 16.70 3.12 15.35
C LYS A 125 15.32 2.67 15.85
N GLU A 126 15.28 2.15 17.06
CA GLU A 126 14.01 1.86 17.73
C GLU A 126 13.22 3.14 18.02
N GLY A 127 11.90 3.07 17.92
CA GLY A 127 11.01 4.21 18.10
C GLY A 127 9.85 4.20 17.11
N SER A 128 9.50 5.35 16.55
CA SER A 128 8.51 5.50 15.49
C SER A 128 9.18 5.84 14.17
N ALA A 129 8.65 5.31 13.08
CA ALA A 129 9.04 5.69 11.72
C ALA A 129 7.81 5.76 10.82
N THR A 130 7.85 6.64 9.83
CA THR A 130 6.79 6.81 8.85
C THR A 130 7.20 6.16 7.55
N LEU A 131 6.44 5.15 7.12
CA LEU A 131 6.59 4.51 5.82
C LEU A 131 5.79 5.29 4.78
N ILE A 132 6.45 5.74 3.72
CA ILE A 132 5.85 6.49 2.61
C ILE A 132 6.05 5.69 1.34
N VAL A 133 4.95 5.26 0.74
CA VAL A 133 4.96 4.61 -0.58
C VAL A 133 4.40 5.59 -1.60
N THR A 134 5.21 5.96 -2.56
CA THR A 134 4.85 6.89 -3.63
C THR A 134 4.76 6.15 -4.95
N ALA A 135 3.61 6.23 -5.62
CA ALA A 135 3.43 5.72 -6.98
C ALA A 135 3.17 6.87 -7.95
N THR A 136 3.82 6.83 -9.10
CA THR A 136 3.68 7.82 -10.17
C THR A 136 3.30 7.14 -11.46
N ASN A 137 2.33 7.69 -12.19
CA ASN A 137 1.91 7.20 -13.50
C ASN A 137 2.40 8.12 -14.63
N ASN A 138 2.18 7.67 -15.87
CA ASN A 138 2.54 8.42 -17.09
C ASN A 138 1.37 9.27 -17.62
N SER A 139 0.56 9.87 -16.75
CA SER A 139 -0.52 10.78 -17.18
C SER A 139 0.03 12.14 -17.63
N TRP A 140 -0.74 12.83 -18.51
CA TRP A 140 -0.39 14.18 -18.97
C TRP A 140 -0.68 15.26 -17.92
N GLY A 141 -1.20 14.86 -16.74
CA GLY A 141 -1.48 15.80 -15.66
C GLY A 141 -0.22 16.47 -15.10
N ARG A 142 -0.40 17.62 -14.43
CA ARG A 142 0.68 18.43 -13.81
C ARG A 142 1.82 18.78 -14.78
N PHE A 143 1.51 19.24 -15.97
CA PHE A 143 2.51 19.60 -17.00
C PHE A 143 3.50 18.43 -17.28
N PHE A 144 2.97 17.28 -17.66
CA PHE A 144 3.73 16.07 -18.02
C PHE A 144 4.50 15.39 -16.87
N ARG A 145 4.26 15.77 -15.61
CA ARG A 145 4.90 15.13 -14.43
C ARG A 145 4.21 13.84 -13.98
N GLY A 146 3.04 13.54 -14.54
CA GLY A 146 2.24 12.37 -14.17
C GLY A 146 1.36 12.59 -12.93
N GLY A 147 0.42 11.68 -12.72
CA GLY A 147 -0.34 11.58 -11.48
C GLY A 147 0.50 10.91 -10.40
N ARG A 148 0.47 11.44 -9.18
CA ARG A 148 1.21 10.92 -8.03
C ARG A 148 0.24 10.63 -6.90
N SER A 149 0.35 9.45 -6.31
CA SER A 149 -0.32 9.08 -5.06
C SER A 149 0.70 8.67 -4.01
N GLN A 150 0.33 8.84 -2.74
CA GLN A 150 1.16 8.49 -1.60
C GLN A 150 0.32 7.72 -0.59
N LEU A 151 0.88 6.64 -0.08
CA LEU A 151 0.38 5.92 1.09
C LEU A 151 1.35 6.21 2.22
N ILE A 152 0.85 6.81 3.30
CA ILE A 152 1.64 7.19 4.47
C ILE A 152 1.14 6.35 5.64
N LYS A 153 2.05 5.69 6.35
CA LYS A 153 1.72 4.88 7.52
C LYS A 153 2.78 5.03 8.61
N ASP A 154 2.36 5.43 9.79
CA ASP A 154 3.24 5.49 10.96
C ASP A 154 3.31 4.12 11.61
N LEU A 155 4.52 3.64 11.84
CA LEU A 155 4.81 2.30 12.32
C LEU A 155 5.82 2.35 13.48
N PRO A 156 5.61 1.57 14.54
CA PRO A 156 6.61 1.37 15.57
C PRO A 156 7.78 0.54 15.02
N VAL A 157 8.99 0.96 15.31
CA VAL A 157 10.23 0.24 14.97
C VAL A 157 10.74 -0.46 16.21
N ARG A 158 10.83 -1.78 16.16
CA ARG A 158 11.31 -2.61 17.25
C ARG A 158 12.13 -3.76 16.72
N PHE A 159 13.35 -3.91 17.23
CA PHE A 159 14.28 -4.95 16.79
C PHE A 159 14.38 -6.11 17.76
N VAL A 160 14.02 -5.87 19.03
CA VAL A 160 13.96 -6.94 20.03
C VAL A 160 12.73 -7.81 19.75
N PRO A 161 12.89 -9.12 19.50
CA PRO A 161 11.76 -10.00 19.32
C PRO A 161 10.90 -10.05 20.59
N PRO A 162 9.57 -10.13 20.46
CA PRO A 162 8.71 -10.29 21.63
C PRO A 162 9.01 -11.61 22.34
N THR A 163 8.97 -11.58 23.65
CA THR A 163 9.10 -12.77 24.51
C THR A 163 7.76 -13.08 25.15
N ALA A 164 7.50 -14.37 25.34
CA ALA A 164 6.34 -14.85 26.08
C ALA A 164 6.83 -15.79 27.22
N GLU A 165 6.29 -15.58 28.38
CA GLU A 165 6.52 -16.44 29.56
C GLU A 165 5.21 -17.11 29.92
N VAL A 166 5.17 -18.46 29.89
CA VAL A 166 3.98 -19.23 30.20
C VAL A 166 3.85 -19.33 31.74
N LEU A 167 2.70 -18.90 32.25
CA LEU A 167 2.40 -18.90 33.68
C LEU A 167 1.64 -20.17 34.15
N THR A 168 0.93 -20.82 33.21
CA THR A 168 0.22 -22.07 33.47
C THR A 168 1.21 -23.25 33.48
N ALA A 169 1.03 -24.20 34.39
CA ALA A 169 2.02 -25.26 34.58
C ALA A 169 2.02 -26.28 33.44
N GLN A 170 1.21 -27.31 33.46
CA GLN A 170 1.21 -28.36 32.45
C GLN A 170 -0.16 -28.42 31.75
N HIS A 171 -0.15 -28.60 30.43
CA HIS A 171 -1.35 -28.76 29.63
C HIS A 171 -1.42 -30.21 29.12
N TYR A 172 -2.49 -30.92 29.49
CA TYR A 172 -2.80 -32.25 28.97
C TYR A 172 -4.10 -32.20 28.20
N ILE A 173 -3.98 -32.16 26.92
CA ILE A 173 -5.14 -32.05 26.02
C ILE A 173 -5.20 -33.29 25.14
N ASN A 174 -6.35 -33.94 25.12
CA ASN A 174 -6.62 -34.98 24.13
C ASN A 174 -7.00 -34.33 22.78
N GLN A 175 -6.78 -35.04 21.69
CA GLN A 175 -7.21 -34.64 20.38
C GLN A 175 -8.73 -34.33 20.38
N GLY A 176 -9.14 -33.19 19.87
CA GLY A 176 -10.50 -32.66 19.95
C GLY A 176 -10.85 -31.94 21.26
N GLY A 177 -9.95 -31.93 22.26
CA GLY A 177 -10.13 -31.18 23.50
C GLY A 177 -9.73 -29.71 23.38
N CYS A 178 -10.05 -28.95 24.43
CA CYS A 178 -9.65 -27.55 24.55
C CYS A 178 -9.04 -27.31 25.95
N ASP A 179 -8.20 -26.28 26.04
CA ASP A 179 -7.58 -25.83 27.27
C ASP A 179 -7.31 -24.33 27.26
N MET A 180 -6.88 -23.79 28.38
CA MET A 180 -6.59 -22.38 28.57
C MET A 180 -5.14 -22.17 29.01
N ALA A 181 -4.42 -21.34 28.28
CA ALA A 181 -3.08 -20.91 28.64
C ALA A 181 -3.07 -19.46 29.14
N LEU A 182 -2.40 -19.24 30.28
CA LEU A 182 -2.05 -17.92 30.77
C LEU A 182 -0.55 -17.69 30.54
N PHE A 183 -0.22 -16.56 29.97
CA PHE A 183 1.18 -16.19 29.72
C PHE A 183 1.36 -14.67 29.75
N LYS A 184 2.59 -14.28 30.08
CA LYS A 184 3.00 -12.88 30.11
C LYS A 184 3.80 -12.58 28.84
N VAL A 185 3.44 -11.49 28.15
CA VAL A 185 4.14 -11.05 26.94
C VAL A 185 4.93 -9.78 27.22
N SER A 186 6.00 -9.57 26.45
CA SER A 186 6.77 -8.32 26.53
C SER A 186 5.92 -7.13 26.12
N GLN A 187 6.23 -5.94 26.67
CA GLN A 187 5.54 -4.71 26.34
C GLN A 187 5.62 -4.43 24.84
N GLY A 188 4.45 -4.04 24.26
CA GLY A 188 4.32 -3.69 22.85
C GLY A 188 4.26 -4.86 21.90
N THR A 189 4.02 -6.07 22.40
CA THR A 189 3.59 -7.20 21.57
C THR A 189 2.30 -6.85 20.86
N VAL A 190 2.30 -6.92 19.53
CA VAL A 190 1.16 -6.54 18.68
C VAL A 190 0.12 -7.66 18.65
N GLU A 191 0.57 -8.90 18.56
CA GLU A 191 -0.28 -10.08 18.47
C GLU A 191 0.36 -11.21 19.26
N SER A 192 -0.44 -11.95 19.99
CA SER A 192 -0.03 -13.12 20.77
C SER A 192 -1.14 -14.15 20.81
N GLY A 193 -0.79 -15.40 20.95
CA GLY A 193 -1.74 -16.52 20.98
C GLY A 193 -1.03 -17.85 21.02
N VAL A 194 -1.79 -18.93 20.88
CA VAL A 194 -1.29 -20.29 20.79
C VAL A 194 -1.49 -20.81 19.38
N GLN A 195 -0.44 -21.37 18.80
CA GLN A 195 -0.49 -22.02 17.49
C GLN A 195 -0.44 -23.52 17.65
N VAL A 196 -1.42 -24.23 17.08
CA VAL A 196 -1.49 -25.69 17.01
C VAL A 196 -1.59 -26.10 15.55
N GLY A 197 -0.51 -26.66 15.01
CA GLY A 197 -0.43 -26.93 13.58
C GLY A 197 -0.59 -25.67 12.74
N ASN A 198 -1.62 -25.64 11.89
CA ASN A 198 -1.96 -24.50 11.03
C ASN A 198 -2.97 -23.52 11.68
N TYR A 199 -3.48 -23.84 12.86
CA TYR A 199 -4.49 -23.04 13.56
C TYR A 199 -3.83 -22.10 14.56
N PHE A 200 -4.24 -20.81 14.50
CA PHE A 200 -3.79 -19.79 15.45
C PHE A 200 -4.99 -19.33 16.29
N PHE A 201 -4.82 -19.43 17.60
CA PHE A 201 -5.81 -19.03 18.61
C PHE A 201 -5.32 -17.73 19.25
N PRO A 202 -6.01 -16.61 19.03
CA PRO A 202 -5.59 -15.32 19.58
C PRO A 202 -5.79 -15.24 21.08
N SER A 203 -4.98 -14.42 21.75
CA SER A 203 -5.08 -14.16 23.18
C SER A 203 -5.73 -12.81 23.47
N TRP A 204 -6.33 -12.70 24.65
CA TRP A 204 -6.94 -11.48 25.16
C TRP A 204 -6.27 -11.04 26.47
N PRO A 205 -6.23 -9.74 26.77
CA PRO A 205 -5.77 -9.26 28.08
C PRO A 205 -6.68 -9.75 29.19
N VAL A 206 -6.10 -10.14 30.32
CA VAL A 206 -6.85 -10.53 31.49
C VAL A 206 -7.35 -9.27 32.18
N LYS A 207 -8.66 -9.23 32.50
CA LYS A 207 -9.28 -8.12 33.22
C LYS A 207 -8.66 -7.99 34.62
N ASP A 208 -8.45 -6.75 35.04
CA ASP A 208 -7.90 -6.41 36.38
C ASP A 208 -6.48 -6.96 36.67
N SER A 209 -5.73 -7.32 35.62
CA SER A 209 -4.34 -7.75 35.67
C SER A 209 -3.43 -6.79 34.90
N ASP A 210 -2.10 -7.03 34.99
CA ASP A 210 -1.10 -6.34 34.18
C ASP A 210 -1.47 -6.48 32.68
N PRO A 211 -1.49 -5.40 31.87
CA PRO A 211 -1.82 -5.44 30.44
C PRO A 211 -0.93 -6.39 29.63
N THR A 212 0.22 -6.78 30.16
CA THR A 212 1.11 -7.79 29.57
C THR A 212 0.65 -9.23 29.84
N THR A 213 -0.24 -9.46 30.80
CA THR A 213 -0.80 -10.79 31.10
C THR A 213 -1.95 -11.10 30.16
N ARG A 214 -1.82 -12.19 29.44
CA ARG A 214 -2.73 -12.64 28.38
C ARG A 214 -3.27 -14.02 28.67
N MET A 215 -4.52 -14.23 28.26
CA MET A 215 -5.21 -15.52 28.30
C MET A 215 -5.55 -15.95 26.89
N CYS A 216 -5.29 -17.20 26.58
CA CYS A 216 -5.68 -17.83 25.32
C CYS A 216 -6.44 -19.11 25.61
N ILE A 217 -7.61 -19.27 24.97
CA ILE A 217 -8.34 -20.54 24.93
C ILE A 217 -8.00 -21.16 23.59
N PHE A 218 -7.47 -22.37 23.58
CA PHE A 218 -7.08 -23.06 22.37
C PHE A 218 -7.60 -24.49 22.36
N ALA A 219 -7.73 -25.06 21.18
CA ALA A 219 -8.18 -26.43 20.97
C ALA A 219 -7.12 -27.21 20.21
N PHE A 220 -7.13 -28.53 20.38
CA PHE A 220 -6.30 -29.45 19.61
C PHE A 220 -7.17 -30.11 18.53
N PRO A 221 -7.15 -29.63 17.26
CA PRO A 221 -8.02 -30.12 16.20
C PRO A 221 -7.77 -31.60 15.85
N TYR A 222 -8.79 -32.29 15.37
CA TYR A 222 -8.69 -33.71 14.98
C TYR A 222 -7.80 -33.96 13.76
N ASP A 223 -7.62 -32.96 12.91
CA ASP A 223 -6.79 -33.01 11.71
C ASP A 223 -5.32 -32.68 11.93
N VAL A 224 -4.95 -32.37 13.18
CA VAL A 224 -3.57 -32.13 13.58
C VAL A 224 -2.99 -33.37 14.25
N ASP A 225 -1.78 -33.75 13.84
CA ASP A 225 -1.06 -34.88 14.43
C ASP A 225 -0.86 -34.67 15.94
N PRO A 226 -1.21 -35.65 16.80
CA PRO A 226 -1.06 -35.56 18.27
C PRO A 226 0.37 -35.25 18.75
N THR A 227 1.37 -35.51 17.92
CA THR A 227 2.79 -35.22 18.26
C THR A 227 3.15 -33.74 17.95
N THR A 228 2.27 -32.97 17.33
CA THR A 228 2.53 -31.57 17.01
C THR A 228 2.53 -30.74 18.30
N PRO A 229 3.61 -30.01 18.60
CA PRO A 229 3.63 -29.14 19.78
C PRO A 229 2.73 -27.93 19.60
N ALA A 230 1.96 -27.57 20.63
CA ALA A 230 1.37 -26.24 20.75
C ALA A 230 2.49 -25.23 21.06
N ARG A 231 2.51 -24.10 20.36
CA ARG A 231 3.55 -23.08 20.46
C ARG A 231 2.97 -21.71 20.72
#